data_150348ae4d6d1e2180516d02f5381d8c
#
_entry.id   150348ae4d6d1e2180516d02f5381d8c
#
_cell.length_a   1.000
_cell.length_b   1.000
_cell.length_c   1.000
_cell.angle_alpha   90.00
_cell.angle_beta   90.00
_cell.angle_gamma   90.00
#
_symmetry.space_group_name_H-M   'P 1'
#
loop_
_entity.id
_entity.type
_entity.pdbx_description
1 polymer ?
#
loop_
_entity_poly.entity_id
_entity_poly.type
_entity_poly.pdbx_seq_one_letter_code
_entity_poly.pdbx_strand_id
1 'polypeptide(L)'
;MTQELVDLRTSILEGRYPDALAIIDELEGMSKQAILRKIQSFLLRILIHLIKNQVEQRLTNSWATSIRSSLREIQKLNLKDNKNYYYVKQHEWQEMLEVEFEEAIREASEEVLEGEYSPDELWERVNQEEAIARAQSLLNLTYLHSAKELPAMIDESLTRLTGGEEWSAGKWRKK
;
A
#
# COMPACT_ATOMS: atom_id res chain seq x y z
N MET A 1 -30.15 -3.95 6.65
CA MET A 1 -29.94 -2.58 6.16
C MET A 1 -29.49 -1.72 7.33
N THR A 2 -28.45 -0.91 7.16
CA THR A 2 -27.96 -0.04 8.23
C THR A 2 -28.95 1.09 8.52
N GLN A 3 -28.85 1.67 9.72
CA GLN A 3 -29.73 2.78 10.13
C GLN A 3 -29.62 3.98 9.19
N GLU A 4 -28.39 4.27 8.72
CA GLU A 4 -28.12 5.38 7.79
C GLU A 4 -28.87 5.22 6.47
N LEU A 5 -28.97 4.02 5.95
CA LEU A 5 -29.71 3.74 4.70
C LEU A 5 -31.24 3.86 4.91
N VAL A 6 -31.73 3.47 6.10
CA VAL A 6 -33.14 3.65 6.47
C VAL A 6 -33.46 5.14 6.56
N ASP A 7 -32.61 5.90 7.24
CA ASP A 7 -32.77 7.36 7.40
C ASP A 7 -32.70 8.08 6.07
N LEU A 8 -31.77 7.69 5.19
CA LEU A 8 -31.66 8.23 3.83
C LEU A 8 -32.96 8.01 3.05
N ARG A 9 -33.45 6.78 3.06
CA ARG A 9 -34.71 6.42 2.36
C ARG A 9 -35.88 7.23 2.88
N THR A 10 -36.02 7.35 4.21
CA THR A 10 -37.08 8.11 4.86
C THR A 10 -37.00 9.58 4.50
N SER A 11 -35.80 10.15 4.53
CA SER A 11 -35.57 11.56 4.15
C SER A 11 -35.99 11.85 2.71
N ILE A 12 -35.69 10.94 1.78
CA ILE A 12 -36.10 11.06 0.38
C ILE A 12 -37.63 10.99 0.25
N LEU A 13 -38.25 10.00 0.91
CA LEU A 13 -39.70 9.79 0.83
C LEU A 13 -40.50 10.95 1.43
N GLU A 14 -39.96 11.60 2.45
CA GLU A 14 -40.56 12.77 3.12
C GLU A 14 -40.21 14.10 2.46
N GLY A 15 -39.44 14.09 1.37
CA GLY A 15 -39.04 15.30 0.67
C GLY A 15 -37.99 16.14 1.40
N ARG A 16 -37.32 15.58 2.43
CA ARG A 16 -36.26 16.27 3.19
C ARG A 16 -34.92 16.09 2.48
N TYR A 17 -34.79 16.69 1.29
CA TYR A 17 -33.62 16.51 0.42
C TYR A 17 -32.31 17.05 1.03
N PRO A 18 -32.26 18.19 1.74
CA PRO A 18 -31.01 18.59 2.41
C PRO A 18 -30.51 17.56 3.41
N ASP A 19 -31.41 16.92 4.17
CA ASP A 19 -31.05 15.86 5.12
C ASP A 19 -30.55 14.63 4.39
N ALA A 20 -31.19 14.25 3.28
CA ALA A 20 -30.77 13.13 2.45
C ALA A 20 -29.37 13.36 1.89
N LEU A 21 -29.07 14.55 1.39
CA LEU A 21 -27.74 14.90 0.87
C LEU A 21 -26.68 14.86 1.96
N ALA A 22 -27.00 15.33 3.16
CA ALA A 22 -26.08 15.26 4.29
C ALA A 22 -25.71 13.81 4.66
N ILE A 23 -26.70 12.91 4.62
CA ILE A 23 -26.45 11.48 4.86
C ILE A 23 -25.56 10.87 3.77
N ILE A 24 -25.81 11.23 2.50
CA ILE A 24 -24.97 10.76 1.37
C ILE A 24 -23.53 11.23 1.56
N ASP A 25 -23.31 12.49 1.88
CA ASP A 25 -21.97 13.06 2.11
C ASP A 25 -21.24 12.34 3.25
N GLU A 26 -21.95 12.04 4.32
CA GLU A 26 -21.40 11.28 5.45
C GLU A 26 -21.00 9.86 5.04
N LEU A 27 -21.87 9.15 4.29
CA LEU A 27 -21.58 7.81 3.80
C LEU A 27 -20.39 7.78 2.82
N GLU A 28 -20.30 8.78 1.95
CA GLU A 28 -19.13 8.90 1.05
C GLU A 28 -17.84 9.13 1.85
N GLY A 29 -17.87 9.97 2.87
CA GLY A 29 -16.71 10.21 3.74
C GLY A 29 -16.28 8.96 4.48
N MET A 30 -17.21 8.18 5.01
CA MET A 30 -16.93 6.90 5.68
C MET A 30 -16.33 5.88 4.72
N SER A 31 -16.87 5.78 3.51
CA SER A 31 -16.37 4.88 2.47
C SER A 31 -14.95 5.25 2.07
N LYS A 32 -14.66 6.54 1.87
CA LYS A 32 -13.31 7.03 1.56
C LYS A 32 -12.32 6.68 2.68
N GLN A 33 -12.69 6.89 3.94
CA GLN A 33 -11.83 6.54 5.07
C GLN A 33 -11.52 5.05 5.13
N ALA A 34 -12.54 4.21 4.89
CA ALA A 34 -12.35 2.75 4.86
C ALA A 34 -11.38 2.32 3.77
N ILE A 35 -11.47 2.91 2.58
CA ILE A 35 -10.57 2.65 1.46
C ILE A 35 -9.15 3.10 1.79
N LEU A 36 -8.99 4.30 2.35
CA LEU A 36 -7.67 4.83 2.73
C LEU A 36 -7.00 3.96 3.80
N ARG A 37 -7.76 3.44 4.77
CA ARG A 37 -7.22 2.52 5.79
C ARG A 37 -6.70 1.23 5.17
N LYS A 38 -7.41 0.67 4.19
CA LYS A 38 -6.95 -0.51 3.45
C LYS A 38 -5.68 -0.21 2.67
N ILE A 39 -5.64 0.91 1.96
CA ILE A 39 -4.45 1.35 1.23
C ILE A 39 -3.27 1.49 2.20
N GLN A 40 -3.46 2.12 3.35
CA GLN A 40 -2.42 2.26 4.37
C GLN A 40 -1.88 0.91 4.84
N SER A 41 -2.74 -0.08 5.03
CA SER A 41 -2.29 -1.43 5.42
C SER A 41 -1.42 -2.09 4.36
N PHE A 42 -1.69 -1.87 3.08
CA PHE A 42 -0.86 -2.37 1.99
C PHE A 42 0.45 -1.58 1.85
N LEU A 43 0.43 -0.26 2.08
CA LEU A 43 1.66 0.55 2.14
C LEU A 43 2.59 0.06 3.23
N LEU A 44 2.05 -0.21 4.41
CA LEU A 44 2.80 -0.76 5.53
C LEU A 44 3.50 -2.07 5.14
N ARG A 45 2.78 -2.97 4.49
CA ARG A 45 3.33 -4.25 4.03
C ARG A 45 4.45 -4.07 3.02
N ILE A 46 4.29 -3.16 2.07
CA ILE A 46 5.33 -2.84 1.08
C ILE A 46 6.58 -2.33 1.79
N LEU A 47 6.42 -1.38 2.71
CA LEU A 47 7.55 -0.80 3.46
C LEU A 47 8.28 -1.85 4.29
N ILE A 48 7.56 -2.74 4.97
CA ILE A 48 8.17 -3.83 5.75
C ILE A 48 9.11 -4.67 4.87
N HIS A 49 8.65 -5.06 3.69
CA HIS A 49 9.48 -5.87 2.80
C HIS A 49 10.65 -5.11 2.19
N LEU A 50 10.49 -3.81 1.92
CA LEU A 50 11.60 -2.98 1.46
C LEU A 50 12.65 -2.77 2.55
N ILE A 51 12.23 -2.61 3.80
CA ILE A 51 13.13 -2.55 4.96
C ILE A 51 13.89 -3.87 5.10
N LYS A 52 13.21 -5.00 5.04
CA LYS A 52 13.83 -6.33 5.09
C LYS A 52 14.85 -6.50 3.97
N ASN A 53 14.52 -6.05 2.76
CA ASN A 53 15.43 -6.08 1.62
C ASN A 53 16.70 -5.26 1.88
N GLN A 54 16.58 -4.06 2.44
CA GLN A 54 17.76 -3.24 2.76
C GLN A 54 18.67 -3.90 3.78
N VAL A 55 18.10 -4.46 4.83
CA VAL A 55 18.90 -4.99 5.96
C VAL A 55 19.49 -6.35 5.63
N GLU A 56 18.69 -7.25 5.06
CA GLU A 56 19.13 -8.62 4.77
C GLU A 56 19.83 -8.76 3.42
N GLN A 57 19.81 -7.72 2.59
CA GLN A 57 20.50 -7.68 1.28
C GLN A 57 20.09 -8.82 0.34
N ARG A 58 18.83 -9.23 0.41
CA ARG A 58 18.25 -10.29 -0.41
C ARG A 58 16.79 -10.00 -0.73
N LEU A 59 16.27 -10.69 -1.73
CA LEU A 59 14.85 -10.66 -2.07
C LEU A 59 14.34 -12.10 -2.16
N THR A 60 13.37 -12.44 -1.32
CA THR A 60 12.73 -13.76 -1.38
C THR A 60 11.50 -13.72 -2.28
N ASN A 61 11.08 -14.87 -2.78
CA ASN A 61 9.84 -14.94 -3.56
C ASN A 61 8.62 -14.57 -2.74
N SER A 62 8.60 -14.88 -1.45
CA SER A 62 7.54 -14.50 -0.53
C SER A 62 7.42 -12.98 -0.42
N TRP A 63 8.53 -12.28 -0.28
CA TRP A 63 8.54 -10.81 -0.21
C TRP A 63 8.11 -10.17 -1.52
N ALA A 64 8.63 -10.66 -2.64
CA ALA A 64 8.26 -10.21 -3.98
C ALA A 64 6.76 -10.39 -4.23
N THR A 65 6.22 -11.55 -3.88
CA THR A 65 4.79 -11.84 -4.02
C THR A 65 3.94 -10.92 -3.16
N SER A 66 4.36 -10.66 -1.93
CA SER A 66 3.64 -9.76 -1.01
C SER A 66 3.64 -8.31 -1.53
N ILE A 67 4.76 -7.83 -2.03
CA ILE A 67 4.86 -6.49 -2.64
C ILE A 67 3.94 -6.40 -3.87
N ARG A 68 4.03 -7.36 -4.77
CA ARG A 68 3.21 -7.40 -6.00
C ARG A 68 1.72 -7.45 -5.67
N SER A 69 1.33 -8.31 -4.75
CA SER A 69 -0.05 -8.46 -4.30
C SER A 69 -0.58 -7.18 -3.68
N SER A 70 0.22 -6.52 -2.83
CA SER A 70 -0.15 -5.24 -2.21
C SER A 70 -0.36 -4.14 -3.24
N LEU A 71 0.52 -4.04 -4.23
CA LEU A 71 0.39 -3.03 -5.30
C LEU A 71 -0.85 -3.27 -6.17
N ARG A 72 -1.16 -4.53 -6.45
CA ARG A 72 -2.37 -4.88 -7.21
C ARG A 72 -3.63 -4.49 -6.43
N GLU A 73 -3.66 -4.74 -5.14
CA GLU A 73 -4.80 -4.35 -4.29
C GLU A 73 -4.93 -2.83 -4.20
N ILE A 74 -3.81 -2.11 -4.05
CA ILE A 74 -3.81 -0.64 -4.06
C ILE A 74 -4.37 -0.11 -5.39
N GLN A 75 -3.96 -0.67 -6.52
CA GLN A 75 -4.48 -0.25 -7.82
C GLN A 75 -6.00 -0.38 -7.90
N LYS A 76 -6.54 -1.50 -7.45
CA LYS A 76 -7.99 -1.74 -7.43
C LYS A 76 -8.74 -0.78 -6.51
N LEU A 77 -8.18 -0.52 -5.32
CA LEU A 77 -8.81 0.33 -4.31
C LEU A 77 -8.73 1.80 -4.68
N ASN A 78 -7.66 2.23 -5.32
CA ASN A 78 -7.37 3.64 -5.55
C ASN A 78 -8.23 4.27 -6.64
N LEU A 79 -8.74 3.48 -7.58
CA LEU A 79 -9.58 4.01 -8.66
C LEU A 79 -11.01 4.18 -8.17
N LYS A 80 -11.51 5.42 -8.20
CA LYS A 80 -12.83 5.78 -7.70
C LYS A 80 -13.94 5.49 -8.74
N ASP A 81 -14.78 4.48 -8.45
CA ASP A 81 -16.07 4.22 -9.14
C ASP A 81 -16.05 4.35 -10.68
N ASN A 82 -15.14 3.68 -11.38
CA ASN A 82 -15.03 3.71 -12.86
C ASN A 82 -14.81 5.13 -13.43
N LYS A 83 -14.52 6.11 -12.61
CA LYS A 83 -14.11 7.45 -13.01
C LYS A 83 -12.59 7.50 -13.05
N ASN A 84 -12.01 8.28 -13.95
CA ASN A 84 -10.57 8.46 -14.04
C ASN A 84 -9.99 9.27 -12.85
N TYR A 85 -10.58 9.08 -11.68
CA TYR A 85 -10.17 9.76 -10.46
C TYR A 85 -9.62 8.77 -9.45
N TYR A 86 -8.57 9.18 -8.77
CA TYR A 86 -7.93 8.39 -7.73
C TYR A 86 -8.23 8.97 -6.34
N TYR A 87 -8.40 8.08 -5.36
CA TYR A 87 -8.50 8.49 -3.95
C TYR A 87 -7.18 9.12 -3.47
N VAL A 88 -6.05 8.54 -3.91
CA VAL A 88 -4.71 9.05 -3.61
C VAL A 88 -4.03 9.39 -4.93
N LYS A 89 -3.58 10.64 -5.05
CA LYS A 89 -2.82 11.11 -6.23
C LYS A 89 -1.33 10.84 -6.02
N GLN A 90 -0.57 10.78 -7.11
CA GLN A 90 0.86 10.45 -7.07
C GLN A 90 1.66 11.30 -6.08
N HIS A 91 1.38 12.60 -5.98
CA HIS A 91 2.11 13.49 -5.08
C HIS A 91 1.75 13.30 -3.59
N GLU A 92 0.69 12.58 -3.29
CA GLU A 92 0.24 12.35 -1.91
C GLU A 92 0.92 11.13 -1.26
N TRP A 93 1.58 10.26 -2.04
CA TRP A 93 2.21 9.07 -1.50
C TRP A 93 3.35 9.36 -0.53
N GLN A 94 4.10 10.43 -0.77
CA GLN A 94 5.25 10.79 0.07
C GLN A 94 4.84 10.92 1.54
N GLU A 95 3.83 11.72 1.80
CA GLU A 95 3.35 11.96 3.16
C GLU A 95 2.77 10.69 3.79
N MET A 96 1.99 9.93 3.03
CA MET A 96 1.42 8.68 3.52
C MET A 96 2.48 7.66 3.89
N LEU A 97 3.52 7.53 3.07
CA LEU A 97 4.65 6.63 3.33
C LEU A 97 5.46 7.06 4.55
N GLU A 98 5.68 8.36 4.72
CA GLU A 98 6.37 8.91 5.90
C GLU A 98 5.61 8.59 7.19
N VAL A 99 4.28 8.74 7.16
CA VAL A 99 3.42 8.42 8.32
C VAL A 99 3.51 6.94 8.69
N GLU A 100 3.49 6.04 7.70
CA GLU A 100 3.52 4.60 7.94
C GLU A 100 4.92 4.05 8.27
N PHE A 101 5.97 4.80 7.99
CA PHE A 101 7.34 4.29 8.07
C PHE A 101 7.75 3.88 9.50
N GLU A 102 7.34 4.62 10.50
CA GLU A 102 7.66 4.31 11.90
C GLU A 102 7.05 2.97 12.33
N GLU A 103 5.79 2.74 11.98
CA GLU A 103 5.13 1.46 12.26
C GLU A 103 5.78 0.32 11.45
N ALA A 104 6.17 0.60 10.22
CA ALA A 104 6.87 -0.38 9.39
C ALA A 104 8.20 -0.82 10.03
N ILE A 105 8.93 0.10 10.63
CA ILE A 105 10.16 -0.23 11.37
C ILE A 105 9.85 -1.13 12.57
N ARG A 106 8.80 -0.82 13.34
CA ARG A 106 8.42 -1.64 14.50
C ARG A 106 8.07 -3.06 14.10
N GLU A 107 7.22 -3.21 13.09
CA GLU A 107 6.81 -4.54 12.62
C GLU A 107 7.98 -5.29 11.95
N ALA A 108 8.78 -4.60 11.13
CA ALA A 108 9.93 -5.22 10.48
C ALA A 108 10.97 -5.70 11.50
N SER A 109 11.13 -5.01 12.64
CA SER A 109 12.09 -5.41 13.67
C SER A 109 11.81 -6.80 14.24
N GLU A 110 10.56 -7.21 14.26
CA GLU A 110 10.17 -8.55 14.72
C GLU A 110 10.57 -9.65 13.72
N GLU A 111 10.70 -9.31 12.45
CA GLU A 111 10.95 -10.29 11.38
C GLU A 111 12.38 -10.28 10.85
N VAL A 112 13.04 -9.13 10.82
CA VAL A 112 14.39 -8.99 10.29
C VAL A 112 15.36 -9.79 11.16
N LEU A 113 16.13 -10.69 10.50
CA LEU A 113 17.11 -11.55 11.18
C LEU A 113 16.53 -12.21 12.44
N GLU A 114 15.30 -12.70 12.33
CA GLU A 114 14.59 -13.39 13.43
C GLU A 114 14.39 -12.51 14.69
N GLY A 115 14.25 -11.19 14.48
CA GLY A 115 14.00 -10.25 15.58
C GLY A 115 15.24 -9.82 16.34
N GLU A 116 16.42 -9.92 15.73
CA GLU A 116 17.71 -9.58 16.35
C GLU A 116 17.80 -8.12 16.78
N TYR A 117 17.14 -7.22 16.05
CA TYR A 117 17.21 -5.78 16.31
C TYR A 117 15.95 -5.26 16.99
N SER A 118 16.12 -4.36 17.95
CA SER A 118 15.03 -3.52 18.45
C SER A 118 14.61 -2.52 17.35
N PRO A 119 13.42 -1.89 17.46
CA PRO A 119 13.01 -0.85 16.51
C PRO A 119 14.03 0.28 16.38
N ASP A 120 14.63 0.74 17.49
CA ASP A 120 15.62 1.82 17.48
C ASP A 120 16.91 1.39 16.76
N GLU A 121 17.39 0.19 17.02
CA GLU A 121 18.56 -0.37 16.35
C GLU A 121 18.32 -0.56 14.85
N LEU A 122 17.12 -1.01 14.48
CA LEU A 122 16.74 -1.17 13.08
C LEU A 122 16.64 0.18 12.37
N TRP A 123 16.08 1.19 13.05
CA TRP A 123 15.97 2.55 12.51
C TRP A 123 17.33 3.10 12.06
N GLU A 124 18.37 2.87 12.84
CA GLU A 124 19.73 3.34 12.53
C GLU A 124 20.34 2.62 11.31
N ARG A 125 19.85 1.44 10.98
CA ARG A 125 20.37 0.61 9.88
C ARG A 125 19.63 0.80 8.56
N VAL A 126 18.50 1.47 8.57
CA VAL A 126 17.61 1.62 7.40
C VAL A 126 17.75 3.02 6.82
N ASN A 127 17.83 3.10 5.51
CA ASN A 127 17.74 4.36 4.78
C ASN A 127 16.29 4.65 4.45
N GLN A 128 15.65 5.52 5.21
CA GLN A 128 14.25 5.91 5.05
C GLN A 128 13.96 6.52 3.67
N GLU A 129 14.80 7.45 3.24
CA GLU A 129 14.62 8.15 1.96
C GLU A 129 14.64 7.16 0.79
N GLU A 130 15.56 6.22 0.80
CA GLU A 130 15.67 5.21 -0.24
C GLU A 130 14.46 4.26 -0.23
N ALA A 131 14.03 3.80 0.94
CA ALA A 131 12.87 2.92 1.07
C ALA A 131 11.60 3.60 0.54
N ILE A 132 11.38 4.86 0.91
CA ILE A 132 10.24 5.65 0.44
C ILE A 132 10.32 5.90 -1.05
N ALA A 133 11.50 6.26 -1.59
CA ALA A 133 11.68 6.47 -3.02
C ALA A 133 11.39 5.21 -3.83
N ARG A 134 11.81 4.04 -3.35
CA ARG A 134 11.50 2.75 -4.00
C ARG A 134 10.02 2.42 -3.93
N ALA A 135 9.38 2.67 -2.79
CA ALA A 135 7.94 2.49 -2.65
C ALA A 135 7.17 3.41 -3.61
N GLN A 136 7.56 4.67 -3.74
CA GLN A 136 6.95 5.60 -4.68
C GLN A 136 7.12 5.16 -6.14
N SER A 137 8.31 4.68 -6.51
CA SER A 137 8.56 4.15 -7.86
C SER A 137 7.64 2.98 -8.18
N LEU A 138 7.43 2.08 -7.22
CA LEU A 138 6.51 0.95 -7.37
C LEU A 138 5.05 1.43 -7.45
N LEU A 139 4.65 2.35 -6.60
CA LEU A 139 3.29 2.91 -6.60
C LEU A 139 2.98 3.66 -7.90
N ASN A 140 3.96 4.34 -8.48
CA ASN A 140 3.79 5.04 -9.76
C ASN A 140 3.43 4.08 -10.89
N LEU A 141 3.87 2.83 -10.84
CA LEU A 141 3.51 1.81 -11.83
C LEU A 141 2.00 1.55 -11.86
N THR A 142 1.32 1.72 -10.73
CA THR A 142 -0.13 1.49 -10.64
C THR A 142 -0.96 2.50 -11.46
N TYR A 143 -0.40 3.67 -11.77
CA TYR A 143 -1.04 4.68 -12.63
C TYR A 143 -0.71 4.50 -14.12
N LEU A 144 0.45 3.91 -14.42
CA LEU A 144 1.00 3.83 -15.77
C LEU A 144 0.58 2.58 -16.54
N HIS A 145 0.20 1.53 -15.82
CA HIS A 145 -0.06 0.21 -16.41
C HIS A 145 -1.43 -0.31 -16.06
N SER A 146 -2.02 -1.11 -16.97
CA SER A 146 -3.28 -1.81 -16.71
C SER A 146 -3.08 -2.91 -15.66
N ALA A 147 -4.19 -3.39 -15.10
CA ALA A 147 -4.17 -4.50 -14.14
C ALA A 147 -3.50 -5.76 -14.72
N LYS A 148 -3.63 -5.98 -16.03
CA LYS A 148 -3.02 -7.12 -16.72
C LYS A 148 -1.50 -6.99 -16.86
N GLU A 149 -1.03 -5.78 -17.14
CA GLU A 149 0.38 -5.49 -17.37
C GLU A 149 1.18 -5.31 -16.07
N LEU A 150 0.51 -4.83 -15.03
CA LEU A 150 1.15 -4.39 -13.78
C LEU A 150 2.05 -5.45 -13.14
N PRO A 151 1.65 -6.73 -13.00
CA PRO A 151 2.52 -7.72 -12.35
C PRO A 151 3.90 -7.86 -12.98
N ALA A 152 3.97 -7.91 -14.31
CA ALA A 152 5.25 -8.02 -15.04
C ALA A 152 6.12 -6.76 -14.84
N MET A 153 5.51 -5.58 -14.82
CA MET A 153 6.22 -4.32 -14.60
C MET A 153 6.74 -4.21 -13.17
N ILE A 154 6.00 -4.73 -12.19
CA ILE A 154 6.46 -4.81 -10.81
C ILE A 154 7.65 -5.76 -10.71
N ASP A 155 7.57 -6.95 -11.28
CA ASP A 155 8.65 -7.93 -11.25
C ASP A 155 9.94 -7.37 -11.87
N GLU A 156 9.83 -6.66 -12.99
CA GLU A 156 10.97 -5.97 -13.60
C GLU A 156 11.59 -4.95 -12.65
N SER A 157 10.76 -4.15 -11.99
CA SER A 157 11.23 -3.15 -11.01
C SER A 157 11.90 -3.81 -9.81
N LEU A 158 11.38 -4.95 -9.35
CA LEU A 158 11.94 -5.69 -8.21
C LEU A 158 13.32 -6.27 -8.51
N THR A 159 13.64 -6.55 -9.77
CA THR A 159 15.00 -7.03 -10.15
C THR A 159 16.09 -5.99 -9.84
N ARG A 160 15.72 -4.72 -9.73
CA ARG A 160 16.64 -3.61 -9.43
C ARG A 160 16.92 -3.46 -7.93
N LEU A 161 16.17 -4.15 -7.09
CA LEU A 161 16.45 -4.19 -5.66
C LEU A 161 17.69 -5.04 -5.39
N THR A 162 18.31 -4.84 -4.24
CA THR A 162 19.41 -5.70 -3.79
C THR A 162 18.95 -7.14 -3.73
N GLY A 163 19.68 -8.03 -4.37
CA GLY A 163 19.29 -9.45 -4.47
C GLY A 163 18.15 -9.73 -5.45
N GLY A 164 17.68 -8.70 -6.18
CA GLY A 164 16.60 -8.86 -7.15
C GLY A 164 16.96 -9.68 -8.36
N GLU A 165 18.23 -9.60 -8.83
CA GLU A 165 18.72 -10.41 -9.95
C GLU A 165 18.79 -11.87 -9.57
N GLU A 166 19.29 -12.20 -8.38
CA GLU A 166 19.33 -13.57 -7.85
C GLU A 166 17.92 -14.12 -7.67
N TRP A 167 16.99 -13.32 -7.19
CA TRP A 167 15.59 -13.71 -7.12
C TRP A 167 15.02 -14.03 -8.51
N SER A 168 15.22 -13.17 -9.47
CA SER A 168 14.76 -13.36 -10.85
C SER A 168 15.35 -14.61 -11.49
N ALA A 169 16.61 -14.91 -11.21
CA ALA A 169 17.30 -16.11 -11.69
C ALA A 169 16.94 -17.39 -10.91
N GLY A 170 16.08 -17.30 -9.88
CA GLY A 170 15.68 -18.44 -9.05
C GLY A 170 16.70 -18.91 -8.04
N LYS A 171 17.78 -18.18 -7.82
CA LYS A 171 18.87 -18.55 -6.89
C LYS A 171 18.46 -18.51 -5.43
N TRP A 172 17.41 -17.80 -5.08
CA TRP A 172 16.87 -17.74 -3.73
C TRP A 172 16.34 -19.10 -3.22
N ARG A 173 16.14 -20.06 -4.13
CA ARG A 173 15.68 -21.42 -3.81
C ARG A 173 16.79 -22.31 -3.26
N LYS A 174 18.04 -21.89 -3.40
CA LYS A 174 19.24 -22.68 -3.06
C LYS A 174 19.74 -22.42 -1.64
N LYS A 175 18.83 -22.35 -0.68
CA LYS A 175 19.24 -22.30 0.73
C LYS A 175 18.86 -23.57 1.44
#